data_fdbdd60e1f541da7d4887860c6a64456
#
_entry.id   fdbdd60e1f541da7d4887860c6a64456
#
_cell.length_a   1.000
_cell.length_b   1.000
_cell.length_c   1.000
_cell.angle_alpha   90.00
_cell.angle_beta   90.00
_cell.angle_gamma   90.00
#
_symmetry.space_group_name_H-M   'P 1'
#
loop_
_entity.id
_entity.type
_entity.pdbx_description
1 polymer ?
#
loop_
_entity_poly.entity_id
_entity_poly.type
_entity_poly.pdbx_seq_one_letter_code
_entity_poly.pdbx_strand_id
1 'polypeptide(L)'
;MCRRRLTLYNNRKMILGAICGDIIGSVYERCNVLSMDFPLFKKLFTRFTDDTVLTVATMDCQLGKTKNYTLYYQTYGKHYRGRGYGSLFIKWMFSDEPQPYNSFGNGSAMRVSPIGWMYDSLEETLAEAQRSA
;
A
#
# COMPACT_ATOMS: atom_id res chain seq x y z
N MET A 1 22.19 -8.90 17.05
CA MET A 1 21.89 -9.56 15.76
C MET A 1 20.53 -10.28 15.72
N CYS A 2 20.00 -10.78 16.82
CA CYS A 2 18.73 -11.53 16.89
C CYS A 2 17.47 -10.66 16.69
N ARG A 3 17.40 -9.43 17.23
CA ARG A 3 16.24 -8.53 17.09
C ARG A 3 15.90 -8.18 15.63
N ARG A 4 16.90 -7.89 14.79
CA ARG A 4 16.66 -7.56 13.35
C ARG A 4 16.03 -8.72 12.57
N ARG A 5 16.36 -9.98 12.89
CA ARG A 5 15.76 -11.13 12.20
C ARG A 5 14.29 -11.36 12.60
N LEU A 6 13.93 -11.15 13.87
CA LEU A 6 12.54 -11.24 14.33
C LEU A 6 11.66 -10.13 13.73
N THR A 7 12.17 -8.91 13.68
CA THR A 7 11.46 -7.76 13.06
C THR A 7 11.20 -8.02 11.56
N LEU A 8 12.20 -8.47 10.81
CA LEU A 8 12.03 -8.82 9.40
C LEU A 8 11.05 -9.98 9.17
N TYR A 9 11.04 -10.98 10.06
CA TYR A 9 10.12 -12.10 9.97
C TYR A 9 8.66 -11.69 10.24
N ASN A 10 8.45 -10.85 11.25
CA ASN A 10 7.13 -10.30 11.58
C ASN A 10 6.62 -9.35 10.48
N ASN A 11 7.48 -8.48 9.94
CA ASN A 11 7.14 -7.56 8.85
C ASN A 11 6.68 -8.28 7.59
N ARG A 12 7.27 -9.44 7.25
CA ARG A 12 6.83 -10.25 6.10
C ARG A 12 5.42 -10.80 6.28
N LYS A 13 5.06 -11.26 7.48
CA LYS A 13 3.70 -11.78 7.76
C LYS A 13 2.63 -10.71 7.62
N MET A 14 2.94 -9.48 7.97
CA MET A 14 2.00 -8.36 7.95
C MET A 14 1.71 -7.83 6.56
N ILE A 15 2.74 -7.71 5.73
CA ILE A 15 2.54 -7.37 4.31
C ILE A 15 1.69 -8.44 3.62
N LEU A 16 1.90 -9.72 3.93
CA LEU A 16 1.06 -10.79 3.40
C LEU A 16 -0.41 -10.64 3.81
N GLY A 17 -0.67 -10.20 5.05
CA GLY A 17 -2.03 -9.90 5.52
C GLY A 17 -2.69 -8.78 4.71
N ALA A 18 -1.98 -7.68 4.46
CA ALA A 18 -2.47 -6.58 3.64
C ALA A 18 -2.75 -7.02 2.19
N ILE A 19 -1.83 -7.76 1.59
CA ILE A 19 -1.99 -8.30 0.22
C ILE A 19 -3.17 -9.28 0.15
N CYS A 20 -3.28 -10.21 1.10
CA CYS A 20 -4.41 -11.14 1.16
C CYS A 20 -5.74 -10.41 1.34
N GLY A 21 -5.78 -9.40 2.21
CA GLY A 21 -6.96 -8.57 2.44
C GLY A 21 -7.42 -7.85 1.18
N ASP A 22 -6.51 -7.20 0.47
CA ASP A 22 -6.78 -6.57 -0.82
C ASP A 22 -7.31 -7.58 -1.85
N ILE A 23 -6.61 -8.69 -2.05
CA ILE A 23 -7.02 -9.72 -3.02
C ILE A 23 -8.42 -10.26 -2.70
N ILE A 24 -8.71 -10.59 -1.44
CA ILE A 24 -10.02 -11.07 -1.01
C ILE A 24 -11.08 -9.97 -1.17
N GLY A 25 -10.76 -8.74 -0.74
CA GLY A 25 -11.64 -7.59 -0.78
C GLY A 25 -11.96 -7.07 -2.18
N SER A 26 -11.05 -7.26 -3.15
CA SER A 26 -11.11 -6.66 -4.49
C SER A 26 -12.43 -6.86 -5.24
N VAL A 27 -13.13 -7.97 -5.01
CA VAL A 27 -14.42 -8.30 -5.63
C VAL A 27 -15.63 -7.73 -4.89
N TYR A 28 -15.39 -7.15 -3.71
CA TYR A 28 -16.42 -6.60 -2.83
C TYR A 28 -16.39 -5.08 -2.73
N GLU A 29 -15.38 -4.41 -3.29
CA GLU A 29 -15.24 -2.94 -3.28
C GLU A 29 -16.49 -2.20 -3.78
N ARG A 30 -17.20 -2.77 -4.74
CA ARG A 30 -18.39 -2.18 -5.36
C ARG A 30 -19.71 -2.85 -4.95
N CYS A 31 -19.62 -3.94 -4.19
CA CYS A 31 -20.77 -4.74 -3.76
C CYS A 31 -20.57 -5.15 -2.31
N ASN A 32 -21.01 -4.30 -1.37
CA ASN A 32 -20.85 -4.57 0.05
C ASN A 32 -21.57 -5.87 0.45
N VAL A 33 -20.84 -6.72 1.16
CA VAL A 33 -21.36 -7.94 1.78
C VAL A 33 -21.41 -7.72 3.27
N LEU A 34 -22.60 -7.80 3.85
CA LEU A 34 -22.83 -7.65 5.30
C LEU A 34 -22.85 -8.98 6.05
N SER A 35 -22.78 -10.10 5.33
CA SER A 35 -22.71 -11.45 5.91
C SER A 35 -21.28 -11.80 6.23
N MET A 36 -21.08 -12.57 7.30
CA MET A 36 -19.78 -13.19 7.61
C MET A 36 -19.53 -14.47 6.78
N ASP A 37 -20.57 -14.99 6.13
CA ASP A 37 -20.48 -16.11 5.21
C ASP A 37 -20.39 -15.59 3.78
N PHE A 38 -19.18 -15.50 3.25
CA PHE A 38 -18.92 -15.07 1.88
C PHE A 38 -17.71 -15.83 1.32
N PRO A 39 -17.68 -16.12 0.00
CA PRO A 39 -16.54 -16.78 -0.62
C PRO A 39 -15.30 -15.87 -0.60
N LEU A 40 -14.20 -16.35 0.00
CA LEU A 40 -12.93 -15.61 0.06
C LEU A 40 -12.35 -15.34 -1.33
N PHE A 41 -12.55 -16.28 -2.27
CA PHE A 41 -12.02 -16.15 -3.62
C PHE A 41 -13.12 -16.42 -4.65
N LYS A 42 -13.36 -15.45 -5.53
CA LYS A 42 -14.20 -15.61 -6.71
C LYS A 42 -13.29 -15.86 -7.91
N LYS A 43 -13.23 -17.13 -8.36
CA LYS A 43 -12.42 -17.56 -9.50
C LYS A 43 -12.64 -16.63 -10.69
N LEU A 44 -11.59 -16.11 -11.30
CA LEU A 44 -11.54 -15.16 -12.43
C LEU A 44 -11.70 -13.67 -12.08
N PHE A 45 -12.19 -13.30 -10.89
CA PHE A 45 -12.43 -11.90 -10.55
C PHE A 45 -11.53 -11.37 -9.43
N THR A 46 -11.07 -12.27 -8.55
CA THR A 46 -10.18 -11.93 -7.44
C THR A 46 -8.79 -11.54 -7.97
N ARG A 47 -8.33 -10.34 -7.62
CA ARG A 47 -7.06 -9.78 -8.10
C ARG A 47 -6.48 -8.82 -7.07
N PHE A 48 -5.19 -8.55 -7.14
CA PHE A 48 -4.62 -7.45 -6.38
C PHE A 48 -4.92 -6.10 -7.04
N THR A 49 -5.05 -5.07 -6.23
CA THR A 49 -5.37 -3.71 -6.65
C THR A 49 -4.22 -2.74 -6.38
N ASP A 50 -4.48 -1.44 -6.47
CA ASP A 50 -3.55 -0.37 -6.09
C ASP A 50 -3.20 -0.40 -4.59
N ASP A 51 -4.08 -0.91 -3.73
CA ASP A 51 -3.79 -1.16 -2.32
C ASP A 51 -2.54 -2.02 -2.14
N THR A 52 -2.48 -3.17 -2.80
CA THR A 52 -1.29 -4.04 -2.79
C THR A 52 -0.08 -3.33 -3.40
N VAL A 53 -0.24 -2.74 -4.59
CA VAL A 53 0.89 -2.13 -5.32
C VAL A 53 1.55 -1.04 -4.50
N LEU A 54 0.76 -0.12 -3.93
CA LEU A 54 1.30 1.01 -3.18
C LEU A 54 1.75 0.62 -1.77
N THR A 55 1.16 -0.40 -1.16
CA THR A 55 1.66 -0.99 0.10
C THR A 55 3.04 -1.60 -0.10
N VAL A 56 3.23 -2.38 -1.16
CA VAL A 56 4.55 -2.96 -1.51
C VAL A 56 5.55 -1.87 -1.85
N ALA A 57 5.16 -0.85 -2.61
CA ALA A 57 6.01 0.30 -2.92
C ALA A 57 6.47 1.06 -1.65
N THR A 58 5.57 1.24 -0.68
CA THR A 58 5.88 1.83 0.63
C THR A 58 6.92 0.99 1.38
N MET A 59 6.74 -0.33 1.42
CA MET A 59 7.68 -1.22 2.09
C MET A 59 9.04 -1.23 1.42
N ASP A 60 9.07 -1.29 0.09
CA ASP A 60 10.32 -1.28 -0.66
C ASP A 60 11.08 0.04 -0.48
N CYS A 61 10.36 1.18 -0.48
CA CYS A 61 10.92 2.48 -0.14
C CYS A 61 11.55 2.50 1.27
N GLN A 62 10.89 1.89 2.26
CA GLN A 62 11.39 1.81 3.63
C GLN A 62 12.66 0.94 3.75
N LEU A 63 12.75 -0.11 2.97
CA LEU A 63 13.92 -1.02 2.93
C LEU A 63 15.06 -0.46 2.06
N GLY A 64 14.75 0.49 1.19
CA GLY A 64 15.70 1.11 0.28
C GLY A 64 16.71 2.04 0.96
N LYS A 65 17.76 2.39 0.25
CA LYS A 65 18.80 3.33 0.72
C LYS A 65 18.29 4.78 0.76
N THR A 66 17.38 5.12 -0.13
CA THR A 66 16.79 6.46 -0.24
C THR A 66 15.29 6.37 0.01
N LYS A 67 14.79 7.16 0.95
CA LYS A 67 13.36 7.21 1.26
C LYS A 67 12.65 8.21 0.34
N ASN A 68 12.62 7.94 -0.95
CA ASN A 68 11.94 8.76 -1.93
C ASN A 68 10.60 8.10 -2.33
N TYR A 69 9.56 8.33 -1.56
CA TYR A 69 8.23 7.76 -1.82
C TYR A 69 7.68 8.11 -3.20
N THR A 70 7.88 9.33 -3.66
CA THR A 70 7.45 9.77 -4.99
C THR A 70 7.99 8.86 -6.08
N LEU A 71 9.30 8.61 -6.06
CA LEU A 71 9.95 7.72 -7.02
C LEU A 71 9.36 6.30 -6.98
N TYR A 72 9.21 5.74 -5.78
CA TYR A 72 8.69 4.38 -5.62
C TYR A 72 7.23 4.29 -6.08
N TYR A 73 6.37 5.22 -5.69
CA TYR A 73 4.96 5.22 -6.10
C TYR A 73 4.79 5.40 -7.60
N GLN A 74 5.55 6.29 -8.22
CA GLN A 74 5.53 6.44 -9.68
C GLN A 74 6.06 5.19 -10.38
N THR A 75 7.15 4.60 -9.91
CA THR A 75 7.76 3.42 -10.52
C THR A 75 6.81 2.23 -10.47
N TYR A 76 6.28 1.92 -9.28
CA TYR A 76 5.37 0.80 -9.10
C TYR A 76 4.03 1.03 -9.82
N GLY A 77 3.46 2.23 -9.71
CA GLY A 77 2.21 2.57 -10.39
C GLY A 77 2.33 2.47 -11.91
N LYS A 78 3.42 2.97 -12.49
CA LYS A 78 3.69 2.87 -13.94
C LYS A 78 3.90 1.41 -14.39
N HIS A 79 4.51 0.57 -13.55
CA HIS A 79 4.72 -0.85 -13.83
C HIS A 79 3.42 -1.65 -13.77
N TYR A 80 2.59 -1.39 -12.78
CA TYR A 80 1.32 -2.11 -12.53
C TYR A 80 0.10 -1.26 -12.91
N ARG A 81 0.00 -0.83 -14.16
CA ARG A 81 -1.13 -0.02 -14.67
C ARG A 81 -2.46 -0.77 -14.55
N GLY A 82 -3.56 -0.02 -14.42
CA GLY A 82 -4.91 -0.60 -14.47
C GLY A 82 -5.32 -1.37 -13.21
N ARG A 83 -4.71 -1.05 -12.06
CA ARG A 83 -5.00 -1.70 -10.78
C ARG A 83 -6.04 -0.99 -9.91
N GLY A 84 -6.72 0.01 -10.41
CA GLY A 84 -7.80 0.69 -9.69
C GLY A 84 -7.45 2.10 -9.21
N TYR A 85 -6.29 2.64 -9.57
CA TYR A 85 -5.86 3.98 -9.16
C TYR A 85 -6.89 5.07 -9.44
N GLY A 86 -7.05 5.98 -8.49
CA GLY A 86 -7.86 7.17 -8.68
C GLY A 86 -7.33 8.08 -9.80
N SER A 87 -8.22 8.81 -10.47
CA SER A 87 -7.88 9.65 -11.63
C SER A 87 -6.83 10.73 -11.33
N LEU A 88 -6.87 11.33 -10.14
CA LEU A 88 -5.86 12.31 -9.71
C LEU A 88 -4.50 11.66 -9.51
N PHE A 89 -4.47 10.47 -8.89
CA PHE A 89 -3.23 9.72 -8.73
C PHE A 89 -2.63 9.30 -10.09
N ILE A 90 -3.45 8.92 -11.06
CA ILE A 90 -2.98 8.59 -12.41
C ILE A 90 -2.30 9.81 -13.05
N LYS A 91 -2.89 11.00 -12.94
CA LYS A 91 -2.26 12.24 -13.46
C LYS A 91 -0.93 12.52 -12.75
N TRP A 92 -0.91 12.42 -11.42
CA TRP A 92 0.28 12.62 -10.60
C TRP A 92 1.38 11.61 -10.93
N MET A 93 1.03 10.35 -11.13
CA MET A 93 1.94 9.25 -11.43
C MET A 93 2.72 9.47 -12.73
N PHE A 94 2.13 10.15 -13.72
CA PHE A 94 2.75 10.46 -15.00
C PHE A 94 3.33 11.88 -15.10
N SER A 95 3.26 12.67 -14.05
CA SER A 95 3.87 13.99 -13.99
C SER A 95 5.39 13.89 -13.89
N ASP A 96 6.09 14.75 -14.63
CA ASP A 96 7.54 14.91 -14.51
C ASP A 96 7.93 15.69 -13.24
N GLU A 97 7.02 16.57 -12.78
CA GLU A 97 7.17 17.34 -11.55
C GLU A 97 5.98 17.07 -10.59
N PRO A 98 5.91 15.88 -9.99
CA PRO A 98 4.80 15.51 -9.14
C PRO A 98 4.79 16.34 -7.85
N GLN A 99 3.70 17.08 -7.64
CA GLN A 99 3.47 17.88 -6.44
C GLN A 99 2.38 17.23 -5.58
N PRO A 100 2.40 17.44 -4.24
CA PRO A 100 1.30 17.06 -3.39
C PRO A 100 -0.01 17.67 -3.87
N TYR A 101 -1.10 16.92 -3.76
CA TYR A 101 -2.43 17.36 -4.15
C TYR A 101 -3.47 16.94 -3.11
N ASN A 102 -4.53 17.73 -2.97
CA ASN A 102 -5.63 17.41 -2.07
C ASN A 102 -6.49 16.28 -2.68
N SER A 103 -6.43 15.11 -2.06
CA SER A 103 -7.20 13.94 -2.47
C SER A 103 -8.34 13.68 -1.49
N PHE A 104 -9.52 13.34 -2.02
CA PHE A 104 -10.65 12.81 -1.23
C PHE A 104 -10.58 11.28 -1.08
N GLY A 105 -9.64 10.62 -1.73
CA GLY A 105 -9.45 9.17 -1.65
C GLY A 105 -8.66 8.74 -0.41
N ASN A 106 -8.71 7.45 -0.11
CA ASN A 106 -8.01 6.83 1.01
C ASN A 106 -6.55 6.45 0.70
N GLY A 107 -5.98 6.94 -0.39
CA GLY A 107 -4.70 6.50 -0.94
C GLY A 107 -3.52 6.51 0.04
N SER A 108 -3.43 7.50 0.94
CA SER A 108 -2.39 7.54 1.97
C SER A 108 -2.65 6.52 3.09
N ALA A 109 -3.92 6.32 3.47
CA ALA A 109 -4.29 5.39 4.54
C ALA A 109 -4.11 3.92 4.12
N MET A 110 -4.51 3.55 2.90
CA MET A 110 -4.45 2.17 2.42
C MET A 110 -3.02 1.62 2.34
N ARG A 111 -2.01 2.47 2.08
CA ARG A 111 -0.62 2.05 1.85
C ARG A 111 0.30 2.21 3.05
N VAL A 112 -0.17 2.80 4.18
CA VAL A 112 0.68 3.20 5.32
C VAL A 112 1.08 2.05 6.24
N SER A 113 0.40 0.91 6.17
CA SER A 113 0.60 -0.21 7.09
C SER A 113 2.06 -0.66 7.28
N PRO A 114 2.94 -0.67 6.26
CA PRO A 114 4.35 -1.03 6.46
C PRO A 114 5.08 -0.11 7.44
N ILE A 115 4.72 1.17 7.48
CA ILE A 115 5.37 2.16 8.35
C ILE A 115 5.06 1.86 9.82
N GLY A 116 3.82 1.49 10.14
CA GLY A 116 3.43 1.13 11.50
C GLY A 116 4.21 -0.03 12.11
N TRP A 117 4.93 -0.79 11.30
CA TRP A 117 5.73 -1.94 11.75
C TRP A 117 7.24 -1.75 11.69
N MET A 118 7.70 -0.62 11.14
CA MET A 118 9.13 -0.36 10.93
C MET A 118 9.77 0.41 12.07
N TYR A 119 8.97 1.10 12.89
CA TYR A 119 9.44 2.00 13.93
C TYR A 119 8.96 1.57 15.31
N ASP A 120 9.80 1.75 16.32
CA ASP A 120 9.50 1.41 17.71
C ASP A 120 8.83 2.58 18.48
N SER A 121 8.97 3.83 17.99
CA SER A 121 8.36 5.00 18.61
C SER A 121 7.14 5.50 17.82
N LEU A 122 6.14 6.00 18.55
CA LEU A 122 4.96 6.60 17.94
C LEU A 122 5.32 7.87 17.15
N GLU A 123 6.25 8.67 17.67
CA GLU A 123 6.69 9.91 17.04
C GLU A 123 7.33 9.65 15.67
N GLU A 124 8.28 8.70 15.59
CA GLU A 124 8.91 8.31 14.34
C GLU A 124 7.90 7.73 13.36
N THR A 125 6.98 6.89 13.84
CA THR A 125 5.91 6.29 13.03
C THR A 125 5.03 7.37 12.39
N LEU A 126 4.58 8.37 13.18
CA LEU A 126 3.73 9.45 12.70
C LEU A 126 4.47 10.36 11.72
N ALA A 127 5.71 10.73 12.02
CA ALA A 127 6.53 11.56 11.13
C ALA A 127 6.75 10.87 9.77
N GLU A 128 7.04 9.58 9.77
CA GLU A 128 7.26 8.84 8.54
C GLU A 128 5.96 8.56 7.77
N ALA A 129 4.85 8.31 8.48
CA ALA A 129 3.53 8.20 7.87
C ALA A 129 3.14 9.48 7.13
N GLN A 130 3.37 10.64 7.75
CA GLN A 130 3.15 11.94 7.12
C GLN A 130 4.02 12.14 5.87
N ARG A 131 5.29 11.72 5.90
CA ARG A 131 6.18 11.79 4.73
C ARG A 131 5.74 10.91 3.57
N SER A 132 5.05 9.81 3.86
CA SER A 132 4.56 8.84 2.86
C SER A 132 3.21 9.24 2.25
N ALA A 133 2.52 10.20 2.86
CA ALA A 133 1.20 10.65 2.42
C ALA A 133 1.31 11.55 1.21
#